data_b81daa23c0ba1b61256b39380812410a
#
_entry.id   b81daa23c0ba1b61256b39380812410a
#
_cell.length_a   1.000
_cell.length_b   1.000
_cell.length_c   1.000
_cell.angle_alpha   90.00
_cell.angle_beta   90.00
_cell.angle_gamma   90.00
#
_symmetry.space_group_name_H-M   'P 1'
#
loop_
_entity.id
_entity.type
_entity.pdbx_description
1 polymer ?
#
loop_
_entity_poly.entity_id
_entity_poly.type
_entity_poly.pdbx_seq_one_letter_code
_entity_poly.pdbx_strand_id
1 'polypeptide(L)'
;MPFLKNHNHKKLKLILLSAIVSALGITLAVFITHRNSLDKKGHVVSTIRNKANISIGKAHQTAIKNGIKEWNLEASSVNYMGDNNQAIFQDLFITFYLKDKSEVYLTANKGILNIDSNDMEIFGNVVIKSATYRLKTENLFYRHNRRIIFSKVPVTVIGDAFELAADSMSLNLNTNKTMFEGKVQGTLREVIKL
;
A
#
# COMPACT_ATOMS: atom_id res chain seq x y z
N MET A 1 -59.71 -21.12 -56.74
CA MET A 1 -58.41 -21.14 -55.99
C MET A 1 -58.38 -19.93 -55.10
N PRO A 2 -58.33 -20.09 -53.81
CA PRO A 2 -58.46 -18.95 -52.89
C PRO A 2 -57.08 -18.34 -52.59
N PHE A 3 -57.00 -17.04 -52.68
CA PHE A 3 -55.87 -16.20 -52.23
C PHE A 3 -55.78 -16.23 -50.70
N LEU A 4 -54.77 -16.86 -50.16
CA LEU A 4 -54.48 -16.89 -48.73
C LEU A 4 -53.82 -15.57 -48.27
N LYS A 5 -54.58 -14.89 -47.58
CA LYS A 5 -54.51 -13.71 -46.71
C LYS A 5 -53.15 -13.47 -46.03
N ASN A 6 -52.36 -12.53 -46.56
CA ASN A 6 -51.06 -12.07 -46.06
C ASN A 6 -51.18 -11.03 -44.91
N HIS A 7 -52.17 -11.21 -43.99
CA HIS A 7 -52.45 -10.23 -42.93
C HIS A 7 -51.88 -10.63 -41.58
N ASN A 8 -51.48 -11.88 -41.38
CA ASN A 8 -51.00 -12.37 -40.10
C ASN A 8 -49.51 -12.12 -39.82
N HIS A 9 -48.68 -11.99 -40.86
CA HIS A 9 -47.24 -11.79 -40.70
C HIS A 9 -46.87 -10.41 -40.13
N LYS A 10 -47.65 -9.37 -40.39
CA LYS A 10 -47.41 -8.03 -39.82
C LYS A 10 -47.77 -7.99 -38.35
N LYS A 11 -48.87 -8.60 -37.93
CA LYS A 11 -49.29 -8.71 -36.54
C LYS A 11 -48.32 -9.59 -35.73
N LEU A 12 -47.89 -10.70 -36.30
CA LEU A 12 -46.91 -11.59 -35.68
C LEU A 12 -45.55 -10.88 -35.46
N LYS A 13 -45.06 -10.14 -36.47
CA LYS A 13 -43.83 -9.32 -36.33
C LYS A 13 -43.98 -8.24 -35.27
N LEU A 14 -45.13 -7.62 -35.15
CA LEU A 14 -45.37 -6.56 -34.16
C LEU A 14 -45.43 -7.13 -32.73
N ILE A 15 -46.03 -8.31 -32.53
CA ILE A 15 -46.07 -9.03 -31.25
C ILE A 15 -44.64 -9.48 -30.86
N LEU A 16 -43.89 -10.02 -31.85
CA LEU A 16 -42.50 -10.45 -31.58
C LEU A 16 -41.60 -9.27 -31.23
N LEU A 17 -41.75 -8.13 -31.92
CA LEU A 17 -41.02 -6.90 -31.61
C LEU A 17 -41.37 -6.36 -30.21
N SER A 18 -42.65 -6.35 -29.83
CA SER A 18 -43.07 -5.91 -28.48
C SER A 18 -42.53 -6.83 -27.38
N ALA A 19 -42.48 -8.14 -27.61
CA ALA A 19 -41.92 -9.10 -26.67
C ALA A 19 -40.41 -8.90 -26.47
N ILE A 20 -39.66 -8.59 -27.54
CA ILE A 20 -38.23 -8.28 -27.46
C ILE A 20 -37.99 -6.97 -26.70
N VAL A 21 -38.76 -5.92 -26.97
CA VAL A 21 -38.64 -4.62 -26.29
C VAL A 21 -38.98 -4.74 -24.79
N SER A 22 -40.03 -5.52 -24.45
CA SER A 22 -40.38 -5.74 -23.04
C SER A 22 -39.34 -6.55 -22.31
N ALA A 23 -38.75 -7.59 -22.91
CA ALA A 23 -37.66 -8.37 -22.33
C ALA A 23 -36.41 -7.52 -22.11
N LEU A 24 -36.04 -6.63 -23.06
CA LEU A 24 -34.94 -5.69 -22.94
C LEU A 24 -35.21 -4.66 -21.82
N GLY A 25 -36.44 -4.15 -21.70
CA GLY A 25 -36.84 -3.23 -20.63
C GLY A 25 -36.73 -3.84 -19.24
N ILE A 26 -37.14 -5.10 -19.09
CA ILE A 26 -37.06 -5.83 -17.80
C ILE A 26 -35.58 -6.09 -17.44
N THR A 27 -34.74 -6.52 -18.39
CA THR A 27 -33.31 -6.73 -18.13
C THR A 27 -32.59 -5.44 -17.77
N LEU A 28 -32.92 -4.31 -18.41
CA LEU A 28 -32.36 -3.00 -18.07
C LEU A 28 -32.80 -2.55 -16.66
N ALA A 29 -34.09 -2.72 -16.32
CA ALA A 29 -34.61 -2.37 -15.00
C ALA A 29 -33.96 -3.20 -13.89
N VAL A 30 -33.78 -4.51 -14.09
CA VAL A 30 -33.07 -5.40 -13.16
C VAL A 30 -31.61 -5.00 -13.02
N PHE A 31 -30.95 -4.67 -14.14
CA PHE A 31 -29.55 -4.22 -14.13
C PHE A 31 -29.35 -2.91 -13.36
N ILE A 32 -30.24 -1.92 -13.58
CA ILE A 32 -30.19 -0.63 -12.86
C ILE A 32 -30.46 -0.82 -11.35
N THR A 33 -31.46 -1.66 -11.01
CA THR A 33 -31.78 -1.94 -9.59
C THR A 33 -30.64 -2.70 -8.90
N HIS A 34 -30.01 -3.64 -9.61
CA HIS A 34 -28.85 -4.39 -9.09
C HIS A 34 -27.65 -3.49 -8.91
N ARG A 35 -27.39 -2.59 -9.83
CA ARG A 35 -26.30 -1.61 -9.75
C ARG A 35 -26.49 -0.65 -8.56
N ASN A 36 -27.70 -0.12 -8.37
CA ASN A 36 -28.01 0.74 -7.23
C ASN A 36 -27.99 0.00 -5.87
N SER A 37 -28.19 -1.32 -5.88
CA SER A 37 -28.07 -2.15 -4.66
C SER A 37 -26.61 -2.44 -4.30
N LEU A 38 -25.71 -2.50 -5.28
CA LEU A 38 -24.27 -2.64 -5.05
C LEU A 38 -23.68 -1.34 -4.48
N ASP A 39 -24.11 -0.17 -4.96
CA ASP A 39 -23.67 1.13 -4.42
C ASP A 39 -24.12 1.32 -2.96
N LYS A 40 -25.32 0.88 -2.60
CA LYS A 40 -25.81 0.92 -1.20
C LYS A 40 -25.03 -0.04 -0.28
N LYS A 41 -24.64 -1.22 -0.75
CA LYS A 41 -23.79 -2.13 0.03
C LYS A 41 -22.37 -1.58 0.21
N GLY A 42 -21.81 -0.92 -0.80
CA GLY A 42 -20.52 -0.24 -0.71
C GLY A 42 -20.52 0.88 0.32
N HIS A 43 -21.61 1.66 0.40
CA HIS A 43 -21.70 2.78 1.35
C HIS A 43 -21.89 2.31 2.81
N VAL A 44 -22.64 1.24 3.03
CA VAL A 44 -22.79 0.67 4.39
C VAL A 44 -21.49 0.04 4.86
N VAL A 45 -20.76 -0.67 3.99
CA VAL A 45 -19.45 -1.25 4.32
C VAL A 45 -18.40 -0.17 4.58
N SER A 46 -18.41 0.92 3.82
CA SER A 46 -17.49 2.05 4.06
C SER A 46 -17.78 2.78 5.37
N THR A 47 -19.07 2.94 5.74
CA THR A 47 -19.48 3.59 7.01
C THR A 47 -19.12 2.74 8.23
N ILE A 48 -19.23 1.41 8.13
CA ILE A 48 -18.82 0.48 9.20
C ILE A 48 -17.27 0.46 9.28
N ARG A 49 -16.58 0.48 8.15
CA ARG A 49 -15.13 0.48 8.09
C ARG A 49 -14.50 1.70 8.76
N ASN A 50 -15.12 2.87 8.62
CA ASN A 50 -14.64 4.13 9.18
C ASN A 50 -14.85 4.28 10.69
N LYS A 51 -15.57 3.35 11.35
CA LYS A 51 -15.81 3.38 12.82
C LYS A 51 -15.32 2.13 13.54
N ALA A 52 -14.85 1.11 12.82
CA ALA A 52 -14.40 -0.12 13.43
C ALA A 52 -12.93 -0.01 13.87
N ASN A 53 -12.65 -0.31 15.14
CA ASN A 53 -11.32 -0.56 15.62
C ASN A 53 -11.10 -2.08 15.61
N ILE A 54 -10.15 -2.55 14.81
CA ILE A 54 -9.85 -3.97 14.64
C ILE A 54 -8.44 -4.23 15.14
N SER A 55 -8.29 -5.15 16.08
CA SER A 55 -6.99 -5.61 16.55
C SER A 55 -6.72 -7.03 16.05
N ILE A 56 -5.56 -7.23 15.44
CA ILE A 56 -5.09 -8.52 14.91
C ILE A 56 -3.75 -8.83 15.56
N GLY A 57 -3.64 -10.00 16.19
CA GLY A 57 -2.35 -10.52 16.66
C GLY A 57 -1.61 -11.17 15.51
N LYS A 58 -0.30 -10.95 15.42
CA LYS A 58 0.62 -11.43 14.37
C LYS A 58 0.12 -11.14 12.95
N ALA A 59 0.64 -10.11 12.35
CA ALA A 59 0.37 -9.76 10.95
C ALA A 59 1.57 -10.17 10.09
N HIS A 60 1.24 -10.71 8.91
CA HIS A 60 2.20 -11.00 7.86
C HIS A 60 1.60 -10.54 6.53
N GLN A 61 2.31 -9.70 5.82
CA GLN A 61 1.89 -9.17 4.53
C GLN A 61 3.05 -9.19 3.54
N THR A 62 2.80 -9.69 2.33
CA THR A 62 3.77 -9.70 1.24
C THR A 62 3.23 -8.89 0.07
N ALA A 63 4.04 -7.98 -0.45
CA ALA A 63 3.74 -7.28 -1.70
C ALA A 63 4.45 -7.98 -2.86
N ILE A 64 3.67 -8.29 -3.90
CA ILE A 64 4.14 -8.92 -5.14
C ILE A 64 3.73 -8.03 -6.32
N LYS A 65 4.68 -7.70 -7.17
CA LYS A 65 4.44 -6.97 -8.41
C LYS A 65 5.02 -7.74 -9.59
N ASN A 66 4.20 -8.03 -10.59
CA ASN A 66 4.59 -8.82 -11.77
C ASN A 66 5.25 -10.17 -11.39
N GLY A 67 4.73 -10.85 -10.36
CA GLY A 67 5.25 -12.13 -9.89
C GLY A 67 6.52 -12.04 -9.03
N ILE A 68 7.08 -10.84 -8.81
CA ILE A 68 8.29 -10.62 -8.03
C ILE A 68 7.90 -10.06 -6.66
N LYS A 69 8.43 -10.64 -5.58
CA LYS A 69 8.28 -10.07 -4.24
C LYS A 69 9.02 -8.73 -4.16
N GLU A 70 8.33 -7.69 -3.73
CA GLU A 70 8.92 -6.37 -3.49
C GLU A 70 9.29 -6.18 -2.01
N TRP A 71 8.41 -6.59 -1.12
CA TRP A 71 8.66 -6.54 0.33
C TRP A 71 7.77 -7.52 1.09
N ASN A 72 8.21 -7.82 2.29
CA ASN A 72 7.50 -8.61 3.28
C ASN A 72 7.47 -7.83 4.60
N LEU A 73 6.30 -7.72 5.23
CA LEU A 73 6.08 -7.06 6.51
C LEU A 73 5.58 -8.08 7.52
N GLU A 74 6.17 -8.08 8.69
CA GLU A 74 5.76 -8.84 9.86
C GLU A 74 5.58 -7.88 11.04
N ALA A 75 4.59 -8.12 11.88
CA ALA A 75 4.35 -7.36 13.10
C ALA A 75 3.74 -8.28 14.17
N SER A 76 4.06 -8.03 15.43
CA SER A 76 3.50 -8.77 16.56
C SER A 76 2.00 -8.49 16.74
N SER A 77 1.55 -7.29 16.39
CA SER A 77 0.13 -6.94 16.31
C SER A 77 -0.12 -5.80 15.34
N VAL A 78 -1.35 -5.72 14.84
CA VAL A 78 -1.86 -4.60 14.04
C VAL A 78 -3.19 -4.14 14.61
N ASN A 79 -3.30 -2.84 14.86
CA ASN A 79 -4.52 -2.19 15.28
C ASN A 79 -4.97 -1.23 14.16
N TYR A 80 -6.10 -1.51 13.54
CA TYR A 80 -6.75 -0.60 12.62
C TYR A 80 -7.66 0.37 13.39
N MET A 81 -7.44 1.67 13.18
CA MET A 81 -8.24 2.75 13.76
C MET A 81 -9.07 3.41 12.67
N GLY A 82 -10.37 3.10 12.64
CA GLY A 82 -11.29 3.58 11.61
C GLY A 82 -11.48 5.10 11.61
N ASP A 83 -11.45 5.75 12.77
CA ASP A 83 -11.64 7.19 12.89
C ASP A 83 -10.55 8.00 12.19
N ASN A 84 -9.32 7.52 12.22
CA ASN A 84 -8.15 8.17 11.62
C ASN A 84 -7.69 7.51 10.33
N ASN A 85 -8.36 6.43 9.89
CA ASN A 85 -7.96 5.58 8.77
C ASN A 85 -6.50 5.16 8.82
N GLN A 86 -6.05 4.69 9.99
CA GLN A 86 -4.67 4.31 10.28
C GLN A 86 -4.54 2.85 10.68
N ALA A 87 -3.45 2.22 10.24
CA ALA A 87 -3.01 0.94 10.77
C ALA A 87 -1.75 1.15 11.63
N ILE A 88 -1.80 0.67 12.87
CA ILE A 88 -0.71 0.77 13.84
C ILE A 88 -0.12 -0.62 14.04
N PHE A 89 1.15 -0.76 13.73
CA PHE A 89 1.94 -1.99 13.84
C PHE A 89 2.82 -1.94 15.09
N GLN A 90 2.96 -3.05 15.80
CA GLN A 90 3.91 -3.21 16.91
C GLN A 90 4.99 -4.24 16.51
N ASP A 91 6.21 -4.03 16.97
CA ASP A 91 7.38 -4.86 16.70
C ASP A 91 7.53 -5.16 15.21
N LEU A 92 7.70 -4.07 14.45
CA LEU A 92 7.72 -4.08 12.99
C LEU A 92 9.02 -4.69 12.45
N PHE A 93 8.90 -5.64 11.55
CA PHE A 93 10.00 -6.17 10.74
C PHE A 93 9.61 -6.14 9.27
N ILE A 94 10.42 -5.47 8.44
CA ILE A 94 10.19 -5.41 6.98
C ILE A 94 11.44 -5.90 6.26
N THR A 95 11.25 -6.80 5.31
CA THR A 95 12.27 -7.22 4.34
C THR A 95 11.94 -6.62 2.98
N PHE A 96 12.85 -5.86 2.41
CA PHE A 96 12.77 -5.35 1.04
C PHE A 96 13.65 -6.20 0.14
N TYR A 97 13.10 -6.66 -0.98
CA TYR A 97 13.80 -7.43 -2.00
C TYR A 97 14.20 -6.50 -3.15
N LEU A 98 15.51 -6.30 -3.34
CA LEU A 98 16.02 -5.40 -4.36
C LEU A 98 16.16 -6.11 -5.72
N LYS A 99 16.32 -5.32 -6.78
CA LYS A 99 16.42 -5.86 -8.15
C LYS A 99 17.64 -6.74 -8.37
N ASP A 100 18.73 -6.49 -7.66
CA ASP A 100 19.97 -7.27 -7.67
C ASP A 100 19.92 -8.53 -6.78
N LYS A 101 18.73 -8.87 -6.26
CA LYS A 101 18.44 -9.98 -5.32
C LYS A 101 19.03 -9.78 -3.92
N SER A 102 19.60 -8.60 -3.61
CA SER A 102 19.98 -8.27 -2.24
C SER A 102 18.76 -7.92 -1.41
N GLU A 103 18.91 -8.04 -0.09
CA GLU A 103 17.84 -7.78 0.86
C GLU A 103 18.22 -6.63 1.81
N VAL A 104 17.23 -5.80 2.13
CA VAL A 104 17.34 -4.75 3.13
C VAL A 104 16.29 -5.00 4.21
N TYR A 105 16.74 -5.06 5.43
CA TYR A 105 15.89 -5.31 6.61
C TYR A 105 15.65 -4.02 7.36
N LEU A 106 14.40 -3.79 7.78
CA LEU A 106 14.01 -2.70 8.66
C LEU A 106 13.35 -3.30 9.90
N THR A 107 13.82 -2.88 11.07
CA THR A 107 13.18 -3.20 12.35
C THR A 107 12.83 -1.93 13.10
N ALA A 108 11.73 -1.93 13.83
CA ALA A 108 11.30 -0.83 14.70
C ALA A 108 10.27 -1.30 15.72
N ASN A 109 10.13 -0.56 16.82
CA ASN A 109 9.14 -0.88 17.86
C ASN A 109 7.71 -0.63 17.36
N LYS A 110 7.47 0.40 16.51
CA LYS A 110 6.15 0.82 16.09
C LYS A 110 6.16 1.39 14.67
N GLY A 111 5.11 1.09 13.90
CA GLY A 111 4.81 1.74 12.62
C GLY A 111 3.38 2.26 12.60
N ILE A 112 3.14 3.40 11.95
CA ILE A 112 1.81 3.96 11.70
C ILE A 112 1.69 4.20 10.20
N LEU A 113 0.77 3.50 9.56
CA LEU A 113 0.44 3.67 8.15
C LEU A 113 -0.87 4.45 8.04
N ASN A 114 -0.85 5.57 7.35
CA ASN A 114 -2.06 6.25 6.91
C ASN A 114 -2.55 5.57 5.62
N ILE A 115 -3.76 5.01 5.65
CA ILE A 115 -4.28 4.18 4.55
C ILE A 115 -4.68 5.03 3.34
N ASP A 116 -5.11 6.28 3.55
CA ASP A 116 -5.53 7.16 2.46
C ASP A 116 -4.34 7.67 1.65
N SER A 117 -3.28 8.10 2.33
CA SER A 117 -2.09 8.68 1.69
C SER A 117 -1.00 7.66 1.39
N ASN A 118 -1.05 6.47 1.99
CA ASN A 118 0.02 5.49 2.05
C ASN A 118 1.34 6.04 2.67
N ASP A 119 1.24 7.12 3.44
CA ASP A 119 2.36 7.64 4.22
C ASP A 119 2.60 6.75 5.43
N MET A 120 3.86 6.55 5.79
CA MET A 120 4.24 5.73 6.93
C MET A 120 5.15 6.49 7.88
N GLU A 121 4.92 6.33 9.17
CA GLU A 121 5.76 6.84 10.26
C GLU A 121 6.22 5.67 11.11
N ILE A 122 7.52 5.58 11.35
CA ILE A 122 8.18 4.45 12.00
C ILE A 122 8.95 4.99 13.21
N PHE A 123 8.76 4.38 14.38
CA PHE A 123 9.26 4.90 15.64
C PHE A 123 9.91 3.84 16.51
N GLY A 124 10.90 4.28 17.26
CA GLY A 124 11.58 3.55 18.33
C GLY A 124 12.56 2.51 17.80
N ASN A 125 13.82 2.67 18.09
CA ASN A 125 14.90 1.76 17.73
C ASN A 125 14.89 1.38 16.25
N VAL A 126 14.68 2.36 15.37
CA VAL A 126 14.64 2.10 13.92
C VAL A 126 16.02 1.71 13.43
N VAL A 127 16.13 0.50 12.91
CA VAL A 127 17.37 -0.03 12.33
C VAL A 127 17.09 -0.49 10.91
N ILE A 128 17.83 0.06 9.93
CA ILE A 128 17.87 -0.44 8.56
C ILE A 128 19.23 -1.12 8.37
N LYS A 129 19.21 -2.35 7.89
CA LYS A 129 20.41 -3.16 7.66
C LYS A 129 20.43 -3.71 6.24
N SER A 130 21.53 -3.48 5.54
CA SER A 130 21.89 -4.15 4.28
C SER A 130 23.14 -5.02 4.47
N ALA A 131 23.65 -5.60 3.39
CA ALA A 131 24.91 -6.34 3.41
C ALA A 131 26.12 -5.46 3.80
N THR A 132 26.11 -4.17 3.41
CA THR A 132 27.28 -3.28 3.48
C THR A 132 27.14 -2.15 4.50
N TYR A 133 25.94 -1.85 5.01
CA TYR A 133 25.74 -0.77 5.99
C TYR A 133 24.56 -1.02 6.89
N ARG A 134 24.57 -0.33 8.02
CA ARG A 134 23.51 -0.26 9.00
C ARG A 134 23.21 1.20 9.32
N LEU A 135 21.95 1.60 9.20
CA LEU A 135 21.45 2.89 9.61
C LEU A 135 20.66 2.73 10.92
N LYS A 136 20.84 3.64 11.86
CA LYS A 136 20.09 3.71 13.13
C LYS A 136 19.50 5.11 13.28
N THR A 137 18.27 5.18 13.77
CA THR A 137 17.57 6.42 14.14
C THR A 137 16.39 6.10 15.05
N GLU A 138 15.83 7.10 15.72
CA GLU A 138 14.62 6.91 16.53
C GLU A 138 13.35 7.04 15.72
N ASN A 139 13.35 7.86 14.66
CA ASN A 139 12.15 8.07 13.83
C ASN A 139 12.51 8.06 12.35
N LEU A 140 11.64 7.46 11.55
CA LEU A 140 11.74 7.45 10.09
C LEU A 140 10.36 7.73 9.49
N PHE A 141 10.30 8.59 8.49
CA PHE A 141 9.09 8.97 7.79
C PHE A 141 9.18 8.60 6.33
N TYR A 142 8.13 8.01 5.77
CA TYR A 142 7.96 7.80 4.34
C TYR A 142 6.78 8.62 3.85
N ARG A 143 6.98 9.43 2.81
CA ARG A 143 5.92 10.17 2.10
C ARG A 143 5.74 9.56 0.72
N HIS A 144 4.64 8.83 0.56
CA HIS A 144 4.37 8.02 -0.63
C HIS A 144 4.34 8.84 -1.92
N ASN A 145 3.58 9.93 -1.94
CA ASN A 145 3.41 10.78 -3.13
C ASN A 145 4.72 11.44 -3.59
N ARG A 146 5.61 11.75 -2.67
CA ARG A 146 6.92 12.37 -2.96
C ARG A 146 8.02 11.34 -3.17
N ARG A 147 7.78 10.09 -2.75
CA ARG A 147 8.76 9.01 -2.72
C ARG A 147 10.03 9.40 -1.97
N ILE A 148 9.85 10.01 -0.79
CA ILE A 148 10.93 10.47 0.08
C ILE A 148 10.86 9.72 1.40
N ILE A 149 12.01 9.20 1.84
CA ILE A 149 12.24 8.71 3.20
C ILE A 149 13.09 9.74 3.93
N PHE A 150 12.73 10.12 5.15
CA PHE A 150 13.52 11.08 5.91
C PHE A 150 13.43 10.85 7.42
N SER A 151 14.45 11.31 8.13
CA SER A 151 14.49 11.47 9.60
C SER A 151 14.77 12.91 9.93
N LYS A 152 14.06 13.45 10.93
CA LYS A 152 14.27 14.79 11.50
C LYS A 152 14.99 14.73 12.85
N VAL A 153 15.42 13.56 13.25
CA VAL A 153 16.18 13.31 14.48
C VAL A 153 17.51 12.64 14.10
N PRO A 154 18.49 12.62 15.02
CA PRO A 154 19.83 12.12 14.70
C PRO A 154 19.82 10.74 14.06
N VAL A 155 20.68 10.58 13.07
CA VAL A 155 20.93 9.34 12.37
C VAL A 155 22.40 8.94 12.46
N THR A 156 22.65 7.65 12.54
CA THR A 156 23.99 7.08 12.44
C THR A 156 24.00 6.03 11.34
N VAL A 157 24.95 6.13 10.43
CA VAL A 157 25.19 5.13 9.38
C VAL A 157 26.55 4.50 9.59
N ILE A 158 26.58 3.19 9.72
CA ILE A 158 27.79 2.41 9.95
C ILE A 158 27.97 1.48 8.75
N GLY A 159 29.02 1.68 8.00
CA GLY A 159 29.47 0.80 6.93
C GLY A 159 30.74 0.04 7.33
N ASP A 160 31.26 -0.78 6.41
CA ASP A 160 32.47 -1.57 6.67
C ASP A 160 33.70 -0.69 6.91
N ALA A 161 33.85 0.38 6.12
CA ALA A 161 34.99 1.29 6.16
C ALA A 161 34.65 2.71 6.63
N PHE A 162 33.41 2.99 7.02
CA PHE A 162 33.01 4.33 7.43
C PHE A 162 31.94 4.32 8.52
N GLU A 163 31.91 5.41 9.27
CA GLU A 163 30.81 5.75 10.16
C GLU A 163 30.45 7.21 9.93
N LEU A 164 29.13 7.50 9.83
CA LEU A 164 28.61 8.84 9.60
C LEU A 164 27.49 9.11 10.60
N ALA A 165 27.52 10.26 11.25
CA ALA A 165 26.45 10.79 12.09
C ALA A 165 25.97 12.12 11.53
N ALA A 166 24.67 12.42 11.66
CA ALA A 166 24.06 13.67 11.26
C ALA A 166 22.80 13.95 12.09
N ASP A 167 22.37 15.22 12.18
CA ASP A 167 21.16 15.59 12.91
C ASP A 167 19.88 15.16 12.15
N SER A 168 19.95 15.03 10.83
CA SER A 168 18.84 14.59 9.99
C SER A 168 19.31 13.92 8.70
N MET A 169 18.40 13.23 8.04
CA MET A 169 18.65 12.67 6.71
C MET A 169 17.41 12.72 5.83
N SER A 170 17.62 12.75 4.52
CA SER A 170 16.58 12.52 3.53
C SER A 170 17.09 11.67 2.36
N LEU A 171 16.28 10.73 1.90
CA LEU A 171 16.51 9.88 0.73
C LEU A 171 15.39 10.08 -0.28
N ASN A 172 15.71 10.55 -1.46
CA ASN A 172 14.78 10.63 -2.57
C ASN A 172 14.86 9.35 -3.42
N LEU A 173 13.79 8.55 -3.39
CA LEU A 173 13.71 7.26 -4.07
C LEU A 173 13.60 7.37 -5.61
N ASN A 174 13.28 8.56 -6.15
CA ASN A 174 13.24 8.76 -7.61
C ASN A 174 14.64 9.00 -8.17
N THR A 175 15.49 9.69 -7.39
CA THR A 175 16.85 10.08 -7.80
C THR A 175 17.94 9.26 -7.14
N ASN A 176 17.58 8.42 -6.16
CA ASN A 176 18.48 7.66 -5.28
C ASN A 176 19.52 8.56 -4.56
N LYS A 177 19.20 9.85 -4.37
CA LYS A 177 20.07 10.78 -3.65
C LYS A 177 19.75 10.76 -2.18
N THR A 178 20.76 10.57 -1.34
CA THR A 178 20.70 10.72 0.11
C THR A 178 21.41 12.02 0.49
N MET A 179 20.75 12.79 1.37
CA MET A 179 21.31 14.01 1.97
C MET A 179 21.34 13.82 3.48
N PHE A 180 22.44 14.24 4.08
CA PHE A 180 22.63 14.31 5.53
C PHE A 180 22.84 15.77 5.92
N GLU A 181 22.14 16.25 6.94
CA GLU A 181 22.13 17.66 7.33
C GLU A 181 22.28 17.82 8.84
N GLY A 182 22.74 19.03 9.24
CA GLY A 182 23.10 19.33 10.60
C GLY A 182 24.48 18.75 10.94
N LYS A 183 24.94 18.81 12.12
CA LYS A 183 26.28 18.42 12.61
C LYS A 183 26.82 17.10 12.00
N VAL A 184 27.06 17.13 10.68
CA VAL A 184 27.54 15.95 9.95
C VAL A 184 28.97 15.64 10.34
N GLN A 185 29.20 14.45 10.85
CA GLN A 185 30.51 13.93 11.23
C GLN A 185 30.73 12.59 10.54
N GLY A 186 31.89 12.40 9.94
CA GLY A 186 32.25 11.16 9.27
C GLY A 186 33.62 10.67 9.72
N THR A 187 33.75 9.38 9.98
CA THR A 187 35.02 8.69 10.27
C THR A 187 35.23 7.62 9.23
N LEU A 188 36.42 7.63 8.61
CA LEU A 188 36.86 6.55 7.73
C LEU A 188 37.74 5.58 8.52
N ARG A 189 37.52 4.30 8.35
CA ARG A 189 38.35 3.23 8.93
C ARG A 189 39.15 2.59 7.81
N GLU A 190 40.44 2.41 8.03
CA GLU A 190 41.28 1.67 7.12
C GLU A 190 40.93 0.17 7.22
N VAL A 191 40.47 -0.42 6.11
CA VAL A 191 40.22 -1.86 6.05
C VAL A 191 41.51 -2.54 5.67
N ILE A 192 42.31 -2.95 6.65
CA ILE A 192 43.48 -3.79 6.40
C ILE A 192 42.96 -5.17 6.01
N LYS A 193 43.02 -5.50 4.72
CA LYS A 193 42.84 -6.89 4.26
C LYS A 193 44.13 -7.65 4.56
N LEU A 194 44.07 -8.50 5.59
CA LEU A 194 45.09 -9.52 5.86
C LEU A 194 44.87 -10.72 4.92
#